data_97add8139dbe4ae71f2b2b876d1062b4
#
_entry.id   97add8139dbe4ae71f2b2b876d1062b4
#
_cell.length_a   1.000
_cell.length_b   1.000
_cell.length_c   1.000
_cell.angle_alpha   90.00
_cell.angle_beta   90.00
_cell.angle_gamma   90.00
#
_symmetry.space_group_name_H-M   'P 1'
#
loop_
_entity.id
_entity.type
_entity.pdbx_description
1 polymer ?
#
loop_
_entity_poly.entity_id
_entity_poly.type
_entity_poly.pdbx_seq_one_letter_code
_entity_poly.pdbx_strand_id
1 'polypeptide(L)'
;MRYLIDFAANSRFYEDTEHFLRQEERDNFNNQIILIKGARAFQLEYIAGFLQKQSHSTILEVDLDAMVHNLNHFRSLTDAHIAVMVKAFSYGSGSREIASLLQYHRVDYLMVAFADEGIELRAAGITIPIAVMNPEREAFDNMIMFNLEPEIYALDILEDFNQALNKHGIKRFPVHIKLNTGMNRSGFDEQDIPQLLEFFEAERSVYIRSIFSHLAGSDEAKHDDFTLEQIHLFERMTECIQSRFNYKIWRHILNSAGIERFPQYHFDLVRLGIGLHGISATNAQLQAVSSFKTYISSIRNVPEGQSIGYGRKSYTTRPSRIAVIPVGYADGLNRHLSNRVGNVFVKGKRVPIIGNICMDTCMIDITDTDATTGDEVEIFGKHIPVTELAEQLGTIPYEILTGISFRVKRVYYKE
;
A
#
# COMPACT_ATOMS: atom_id res chain seq x y z
N MET A 1 -41.27 12.20 -4.98
CA MET A 1 -40.85 10.90 -4.45
C MET A 1 -41.91 10.16 -3.62
N ARG A 2 -42.77 10.83 -2.86
CA ARG A 2 -43.83 10.19 -2.06
C ARG A 2 -44.95 9.45 -2.83
N TYR A 3 -45.10 9.67 -4.14
CA TYR A 3 -46.21 9.10 -4.94
C TYR A 3 -45.92 7.72 -5.56
N LEU A 4 -44.72 7.15 -5.38
CA LEU A 4 -44.40 5.80 -5.86
C LEU A 4 -44.50 4.69 -4.78
N ILE A 5 -44.75 5.08 -3.53
CA ILE A 5 -44.79 4.15 -2.39
C ILE A 5 -46.00 3.20 -2.42
N ASP A 6 -47.07 3.63 -3.09
CA ASP A 6 -48.34 2.84 -3.12
C ASP A 6 -48.36 1.72 -4.18
N PHE A 7 -47.32 1.61 -5.03
CA PHE A 7 -47.35 0.66 -6.16
C PHE A 7 -46.55 -0.63 -6.00
N ALA A 8 -45.76 -0.79 -4.92
CA ALA A 8 -44.95 -1.99 -4.75
C ALA A 8 -44.94 -2.49 -3.32
N ALA A 9 -45.67 -3.55 -3.08
CA ALA A 9 -45.76 -4.23 -1.77
C ALA A 9 -44.43 -4.76 -1.19
N ASN A 10 -43.31 -4.66 -1.97
CA ASN A 10 -41.98 -5.14 -1.59
C ASN A 10 -40.89 -4.13 -1.96
N SER A 11 -41.11 -2.83 -1.80
CA SER A 11 -40.10 -1.80 -2.10
C SER A 11 -39.28 -1.43 -0.86
N ARG A 12 -37.95 -1.31 -1.03
CA ARG A 12 -37.06 -0.73 -0.04
C ARG A 12 -36.52 0.60 -0.57
N PHE A 13 -36.40 1.59 0.32
CA PHE A 13 -35.93 2.92 -0.03
C PHE A 13 -34.60 3.22 0.65
N TYR A 14 -33.67 3.75 -0.11
CA TYR A 14 -32.36 4.20 0.34
C TYR A 14 -32.20 5.67 -0.02
N GLU A 15 -31.57 6.46 0.85
CA GLU A 15 -31.36 7.90 0.63
C GLU A 15 -30.41 8.13 -0.54
N ASP A 16 -29.37 7.28 -0.64
CA ASP A 16 -28.35 7.32 -1.67
C ASP A 16 -27.74 5.92 -1.89
N THR A 17 -26.79 5.83 -2.80
CA THR A 17 -26.04 4.61 -3.12
C THR A 17 -25.22 4.08 -1.94
N GLU A 18 -24.63 4.96 -1.13
CA GLU A 18 -23.85 4.55 0.05
C GLU A 18 -24.74 3.94 1.12
N HIS A 19 -25.95 4.48 1.31
CA HIS A 19 -26.93 3.93 2.24
C HIS A 19 -27.35 2.52 1.82
N PHE A 20 -27.59 2.29 0.51
CA PHE A 20 -27.83 0.95 -0.02
C PHE A 20 -26.68 0.00 0.27
N LEU A 21 -25.43 0.39 -0.04
CA LEU A 21 -24.24 -0.45 0.14
C LEU A 21 -23.94 -0.81 1.61
N ARG A 22 -24.38 0.04 2.55
CA ARG A 22 -24.23 -0.21 3.99
C ARG A 22 -25.31 -1.13 4.57
N GLN A 23 -26.53 -1.12 4.00
CA GLN A 23 -27.68 -1.84 4.57
C GLN A 23 -27.95 -3.19 3.91
N GLU A 24 -27.51 -3.38 2.67
CA GLU A 24 -27.81 -4.62 1.95
C GLU A 24 -26.62 -5.58 1.99
N GLU A 25 -26.95 -6.86 2.21
CA GLU A 25 -26.00 -7.95 2.06
C GLU A 25 -26.10 -8.54 0.65
N ARG A 26 -24.98 -8.80 0.03
CA ARG A 26 -24.89 -9.33 -1.33
C ARG A 26 -25.68 -10.65 -1.50
N ASP A 27 -25.69 -11.49 -0.48
CA ASP A 27 -26.35 -12.80 -0.51
C ASP A 27 -27.88 -12.72 -0.59
N ASN A 28 -28.45 -11.53 -0.31
CA ASN A 28 -29.88 -11.28 -0.51
C ASN A 28 -30.30 -11.25 -2.00
N PHE A 29 -29.34 -11.18 -2.92
CA PHE A 29 -29.56 -11.00 -4.36
C PHE A 29 -29.12 -12.22 -5.20
N ASN A 30 -29.09 -13.40 -4.62
CA ASN A 30 -28.71 -14.64 -5.32
C ASN A 30 -29.82 -15.12 -6.26
N ASN A 31 -29.43 -15.67 -7.42
CA ASN A 31 -30.31 -16.27 -8.43
C ASN A 31 -31.39 -15.30 -8.98
N GLN A 32 -31.09 -14.03 -9.08
CA GLN A 32 -31.98 -12.99 -9.57
C GLN A 32 -31.40 -12.28 -10.79
N ILE A 33 -32.28 -11.81 -11.69
CA ILE A 33 -31.92 -10.86 -12.74
C ILE A 33 -32.20 -9.46 -12.19
N ILE A 34 -31.16 -8.64 -12.09
CA ILE A 34 -31.25 -7.32 -11.48
C ILE A 34 -31.06 -6.25 -12.54
N LEU A 35 -32.06 -5.39 -12.71
CA LEU A 35 -31.96 -4.19 -13.54
C LEU A 35 -31.57 -2.99 -12.68
N ILE A 36 -30.40 -2.42 -12.95
CA ILE A 36 -29.93 -1.19 -12.30
C ILE A 36 -30.13 -0.03 -13.27
N LYS A 37 -30.98 0.95 -12.89
CA LYS A 37 -31.31 2.10 -13.76
C LYS A 37 -31.47 3.37 -12.92
N GLY A 38 -30.83 4.46 -13.36
CA GLY A 38 -30.96 5.78 -12.72
C GLY A 38 -30.07 6.84 -13.35
N ALA A 39 -30.13 8.06 -12.81
CA ALA A 39 -29.28 9.16 -13.27
C ALA A 39 -27.82 8.96 -12.79
N ARG A 40 -26.87 9.52 -13.55
CA ARG A 40 -25.42 9.46 -13.23
C ARG A 40 -25.08 9.99 -11.82
N ALA A 41 -25.86 10.95 -11.33
CA ALA A 41 -25.70 11.48 -9.97
C ALA A 41 -25.80 10.43 -8.84
N PHE A 42 -26.43 9.28 -9.11
CA PHE A 42 -26.55 8.19 -8.13
C PHE A 42 -25.37 7.21 -8.17
N GLN A 43 -24.43 7.35 -9.08
CA GLN A 43 -23.23 6.49 -9.17
C GLN A 43 -23.58 4.99 -9.04
N LEU A 44 -24.56 4.53 -9.80
CA LEU A 44 -25.11 3.17 -9.72
C LEU A 44 -24.11 2.08 -10.15
N GLU A 45 -23.00 2.44 -10.75
CA GLU A 45 -21.86 1.58 -11.04
C GLU A 45 -21.28 0.93 -9.75
N TYR A 46 -21.36 1.61 -8.60
CA TYR A 46 -20.97 1.01 -7.31
C TYR A 46 -21.91 -0.10 -6.88
N ILE A 47 -23.23 0.07 -7.10
CA ILE A 47 -24.21 -0.99 -6.87
C ILE A 47 -23.96 -2.16 -7.82
N ALA A 48 -23.72 -1.88 -9.11
CA ALA A 48 -23.38 -2.93 -10.08
C ALA A 48 -22.13 -3.70 -9.65
N GLY A 49 -21.08 -3.03 -9.22
CA GLY A 49 -19.86 -3.63 -8.69
C GLY A 49 -20.11 -4.48 -7.43
N PHE A 50 -20.92 -3.98 -6.51
CA PHE A 50 -21.32 -4.69 -5.28
C PHE A 50 -22.11 -5.97 -5.60
N LEU A 51 -23.05 -5.92 -6.54
CA LEU A 51 -23.92 -7.06 -6.92
C LEU A 51 -23.23 -8.04 -7.88
N GLN A 52 -22.20 -7.60 -8.63
CA GLN A 52 -21.43 -8.49 -9.47
C GLN A 52 -20.72 -9.54 -8.60
N LYS A 53 -21.11 -10.80 -8.82
CA LYS A 53 -20.34 -11.93 -8.30
C LYS A 53 -19.03 -11.94 -9.08
N GLN A 54 -17.98 -11.32 -8.53
CA GLN A 54 -16.64 -11.52 -9.09
C GLN A 54 -16.35 -13.01 -8.99
N SER A 55 -16.40 -13.69 -10.13
CA SER A 55 -16.17 -15.12 -10.24
C SER A 55 -14.68 -15.49 -10.12
N HIS A 56 -13.80 -14.48 -10.05
CA HIS A 56 -12.37 -14.69 -9.90
C HIS A 56 -12.07 -15.08 -8.46
N SER A 57 -11.71 -16.34 -8.26
CA SER A 57 -11.45 -16.88 -6.92
C SER A 57 -10.00 -16.72 -6.46
N THR A 58 -9.17 -16.00 -7.25
CA THR A 58 -7.84 -15.56 -6.84
C THR A 58 -8.02 -14.30 -6.00
N ILE A 59 -7.51 -14.32 -4.78
CA ILE A 59 -7.72 -13.26 -3.79
C ILE A 59 -6.40 -12.87 -3.12
N LEU A 60 -6.33 -11.64 -2.66
CA LEU A 60 -5.36 -11.20 -1.66
C LEU A 60 -6.10 -11.06 -0.34
N GLU A 61 -5.86 -11.97 0.57
CA GLU A 61 -6.33 -11.83 1.95
C GLU A 61 -5.45 -10.84 2.68
N VAL A 62 -6.08 -9.97 3.48
CA VAL A 62 -5.42 -8.94 4.29
C VAL A 62 -5.91 -9.10 5.73
N ASP A 63 -5.00 -9.50 6.60
CA ASP A 63 -5.23 -9.68 8.03
C ASP A 63 -5.10 -8.33 8.75
N LEU A 64 -6.23 -7.79 9.17
CA LEU A 64 -6.27 -6.50 9.86
C LEU A 64 -5.76 -6.60 11.31
N ASP A 65 -5.90 -7.73 11.97
CA ASP A 65 -5.40 -7.91 13.33
C ASP A 65 -3.88 -8.07 13.34
N ALA A 66 -3.32 -8.78 12.35
CA ALA A 66 -1.88 -8.82 12.13
C ALA A 66 -1.31 -7.41 11.89
N MET A 67 -2.01 -6.59 11.11
CA MET A 67 -1.60 -5.19 10.87
C MET A 67 -1.64 -4.36 12.16
N VAL A 68 -2.66 -4.51 12.99
CA VAL A 68 -2.75 -3.84 14.31
C VAL A 68 -1.66 -4.35 15.26
N HIS A 69 -1.39 -5.65 15.26
CA HIS A 69 -0.28 -6.22 16.02
C HIS A 69 1.05 -5.55 15.64
N ASN A 70 1.35 -5.46 14.35
CA ASN A 70 2.56 -4.82 13.84
C ASN A 70 2.61 -3.33 14.20
N LEU A 71 1.50 -2.60 14.05
CA LEU A 71 1.41 -1.20 14.46
C LEU A 71 1.75 -1.03 15.96
N ASN A 72 1.19 -1.90 16.81
CA ASN A 72 1.44 -1.85 18.26
C ASN A 72 2.87 -2.24 18.62
N HIS A 73 3.48 -3.16 17.87
CA HIS A 73 4.90 -3.45 18.00
C HIS A 73 5.74 -2.18 17.78
N PHE A 74 5.55 -1.47 16.66
CA PHE A 74 6.28 -0.24 16.39
C PHE A 74 5.97 0.89 17.39
N ARG A 75 4.74 0.97 17.91
CA ARG A 75 4.39 1.88 19.01
C ARG A 75 5.15 1.59 20.29
N SER A 76 5.43 0.33 20.58
CA SER A 76 6.20 -0.04 21.78
C SER A 76 7.68 0.33 21.70
N LEU A 77 8.19 0.63 20.49
CA LEU A 77 9.58 1.02 20.29
C LEU A 77 9.82 2.53 20.44
N THR A 78 8.77 3.36 20.48
CA THR A 78 8.94 4.81 20.41
C THR A 78 7.83 5.58 21.16
N ASP A 79 8.20 6.68 21.77
CA ASP A 79 7.27 7.69 22.30
C ASP A 79 6.97 8.80 21.27
N ALA A 80 7.63 8.79 20.09
CA ALA A 80 7.40 9.76 19.03
C ALA A 80 6.04 9.53 18.35
N HIS A 81 5.53 10.57 17.69
CA HIS A 81 4.37 10.46 16.81
C HIS A 81 4.62 9.44 15.70
N ILE A 82 3.56 8.83 15.18
CA ILE A 82 3.65 7.84 14.10
C ILE A 82 2.89 8.33 12.86
N ALA A 83 3.64 8.50 11.77
CA ALA A 83 3.09 8.61 10.44
C ALA A 83 3.12 7.25 9.74
N VAL A 84 2.05 6.91 9.03
CA VAL A 84 1.98 5.65 8.28
C VAL A 84 1.90 5.91 6.79
N MET A 85 2.77 5.21 6.04
CA MET A 85 2.77 5.27 4.57
C MET A 85 1.66 4.40 4.02
N VAL A 86 0.70 5.02 3.33
CA VAL A 86 -0.45 4.33 2.68
C VAL A 86 -0.47 4.52 1.15
N LYS A 87 0.66 4.93 0.58
CA LYS A 87 0.85 5.11 -0.86
C LYS A 87 0.74 3.79 -1.64
N ALA A 88 0.55 3.89 -2.95
CA ALA A 88 0.45 2.77 -3.87
C ALA A 88 -0.60 1.75 -3.40
N PHE A 89 -1.82 2.23 -3.12
CA PHE A 89 -2.93 1.43 -2.62
C PHE A 89 -2.58 0.68 -1.31
N SER A 90 -1.95 1.39 -0.35
CA SER A 90 -1.39 0.83 0.88
C SER A 90 -0.52 -0.40 0.61
N TYR A 91 0.50 -0.21 -0.24
CA TYR A 91 1.37 -1.31 -0.70
C TYR A 91 0.58 -2.49 -1.32
N GLY A 92 -0.44 -2.17 -2.11
CA GLY A 92 -1.28 -3.18 -2.77
C GLY A 92 -2.40 -3.77 -1.91
N SER A 93 -2.46 -3.46 -0.61
CA SER A 93 -3.40 -4.07 0.34
C SER A 93 -4.76 -3.37 0.43
N GLY A 94 -4.94 -2.19 -0.17
CA GLY A 94 -6.19 -1.43 -0.16
C GLY A 94 -6.11 -0.13 0.63
N SER A 95 -6.44 1.01 0.00
CA SER A 95 -6.26 2.33 0.62
C SER A 95 -7.30 2.64 1.68
N ARG A 96 -8.57 2.46 1.34
CA ARG A 96 -9.71 2.89 2.16
C ARG A 96 -9.80 2.14 3.49
N GLU A 97 -9.76 0.83 3.43
CA GLU A 97 -9.89 -0.07 4.58
C GLU A 97 -8.72 0.11 5.55
N ILE A 98 -7.50 0.17 5.00
CA ILE A 98 -6.29 0.35 5.80
C ILE A 98 -6.26 1.74 6.44
N ALA A 99 -6.56 2.81 5.68
CA ALA A 99 -6.58 4.16 6.23
C ALA A 99 -7.65 4.32 7.33
N SER A 100 -8.82 3.69 7.16
CA SER A 100 -9.88 3.67 8.17
C SER A 100 -9.45 2.96 9.45
N LEU A 101 -8.77 1.80 9.31
CA LEU A 101 -8.18 1.06 10.43
C LEU A 101 -7.16 1.92 11.17
N LEU A 102 -6.25 2.56 10.45
CA LEU A 102 -5.19 3.39 11.02
C LEU A 102 -5.76 4.63 11.72
N GLN A 103 -6.77 5.28 11.13
CA GLN A 103 -7.49 6.38 11.77
C GLN A 103 -8.19 5.92 13.06
N TYR A 104 -8.87 4.77 13.05
CA TYR A 104 -9.49 4.19 14.25
C TYR A 104 -8.46 3.94 15.34
N HIS A 105 -7.29 3.43 14.97
CA HIS A 105 -6.16 3.20 15.88
C HIS A 105 -5.34 4.47 16.17
N ARG A 106 -5.82 5.67 15.76
CA ARG A 106 -5.25 6.98 16.13
C ARG A 106 -3.77 7.12 15.79
N VAL A 107 -3.40 6.82 14.55
CA VAL A 107 -2.10 7.25 14.03
C VAL A 107 -2.13 8.76 13.81
N ASP A 108 -0.98 9.42 13.91
CA ASP A 108 -0.92 10.90 13.89
C ASP A 108 -1.02 11.45 12.47
N TYR A 109 -0.45 10.73 11.49
CA TYR A 109 -0.42 11.11 10.07
C TYR A 109 -0.61 9.92 9.16
N LEU A 110 -1.22 10.15 8.01
CA LEU A 110 -1.05 9.30 6.83
C LEU A 110 -0.15 10.00 5.81
N MET A 111 0.61 9.23 5.06
CA MET A 111 1.47 9.74 4.00
C MET A 111 1.18 9.00 2.69
N VAL A 112 0.89 9.75 1.64
CA VAL A 112 0.59 9.26 0.30
C VAL A 112 1.66 9.71 -0.70
N ALA A 113 1.72 9.08 -1.88
CA ALA A 113 2.67 9.50 -2.90
C ALA A 113 2.18 10.75 -3.65
N PHE A 114 0.93 10.77 -4.08
CA PHE A 114 0.33 11.80 -4.93
C PHE A 114 -0.96 12.34 -4.32
N ALA A 115 -1.38 13.52 -4.79
CA ALA A 115 -2.59 14.18 -4.29
C ALA A 115 -3.86 13.35 -4.52
N ASP A 116 -3.97 12.65 -5.65
CA ASP A 116 -5.14 11.82 -5.98
C ASP A 116 -5.39 10.72 -4.93
N GLU A 117 -4.33 10.09 -4.43
CA GLU A 117 -4.45 9.11 -3.34
C GLU A 117 -5.02 9.77 -2.06
N GLY A 118 -4.57 10.98 -1.73
CA GLY A 118 -5.07 11.74 -0.59
C GLY A 118 -6.54 12.16 -0.75
N ILE A 119 -6.93 12.57 -1.95
CA ILE A 119 -8.33 12.92 -2.30
C ILE A 119 -9.23 11.69 -2.14
N GLU A 120 -8.81 10.54 -2.63
CA GLU A 120 -9.54 9.26 -2.46
C GLU A 120 -9.75 8.95 -0.97
N LEU A 121 -8.72 9.12 -0.15
CA LEU A 121 -8.83 8.92 1.30
C LEU A 121 -9.78 9.93 1.95
N ARG A 122 -9.76 11.21 1.55
CA ARG A 122 -10.73 12.21 2.03
C ARG A 122 -12.16 11.84 1.65
N ALA A 123 -12.38 11.41 0.41
CA ALA A 123 -13.68 10.93 -0.05
C ALA A 123 -14.16 9.68 0.73
N ALA A 124 -13.22 8.87 1.24
CA ALA A 124 -13.52 7.74 2.12
C ALA A 124 -13.76 8.13 3.60
N GLY A 125 -13.77 9.42 3.95
CA GLY A 125 -14.05 9.91 5.30
C GLY A 125 -12.83 9.96 6.22
N ILE A 126 -11.62 9.92 5.69
CA ILE A 126 -10.40 10.09 6.48
C ILE A 126 -10.22 11.57 6.83
N THR A 127 -10.11 11.87 8.12
CA THR A 127 -10.03 13.25 8.67
C THR A 127 -8.68 13.60 9.28
N ILE A 128 -7.87 12.60 9.66
CA ILE A 128 -6.53 12.84 10.19
C ILE A 128 -5.62 13.49 9.14
N PRO A 129 -4.53 14.19 9.54
CA PRO A 129 -3.62 14.84 8.61
C PRO A 129 -3.07 13.86 7.56
N ILE A 130 -2.96 14.34 6.31
CA ILE A 130 -2.41 13.58 5.18
C ILE A 130 -1.30 14.41 4.53
N ALA A 131 -0.08 13.87 4.49
CA ALA A 131 1.04 14.47 3.79
C ALA A 131 1.22 13.84 2.41
N VAL A 132 1.46 14.66 1.38
CA VAL A 132 1.71 14.25 0.00
C VAL A 132 3.19 14.36 -0.29
N MET A 133 3.82 13.22 -0.64
CA MET A 133 5.27 13.09 -0.79
C MET A 133 5.81 13.56 -2.15
N ASN A 134 4.98 13.63 -3.18
CA ASN A 134 5.33 14.14 -4.50
C ASN A 134 4.22 15.09 -4.95
N PRO A 135 4.18 16.33 -4.42
CA PRO A 135 3.19 17.31 -4.84
C PRO A 135 3.47 17.77 -6.28
N GLU A 136 2.43 17.72 -7.12
CA GLU A 136 2.46 18.19 -8.48
C GLU A 136 1.77 19.57 -8.55
N ARG A 137 2.30 20.49 -9.37
CA ARG A 137 1.79 21.88 -9.47
C ARG A 137 0.32 21.91 -9.88
N GLU A 138 -0.06 21.02 -10.79
CA GLU A 138 -1.42 20.88 -11.29
C GLU A 138 -2.43 20.45 -10.20
N ALA A 139 -1.93 19.85 -9.11
CA ALA A 139 -2.74 19.36 -8.00
C ALA A 139 -2.83 20.37 -6.83
N PHE A 140 -2.14 21.51 -6.86
CA PHE A 140 -2.08 22.42 -5.70
C PHE A 140 -3.46 22.95 -5.28
N ASP A 141 -4.31 23.36 -6.21
CA ASP A 141 -5.67 23.79 -5.90
C ASP A 141 -6.48 22.67 -5.20
N ASN A 142 -6.34 21.43 -5.65
CA ASN A 142 -6.98 20.27 -5.04
C ASN A 142 -6.38 19.97 -3.65
N MET A 143 -5.05 20.02 -3.51
CA MET A 143 -4.41 19.82 -2.21
C MET A 143 -4.91 20.82 -1.18
N ILE A 144 -5.06 22.09 -1.56
CA ILE A 144 -5.62 23.14 -0.72
C ILE A 144 -7.07 22.82 -0.36
N MET A 145 -7.91 22.48 -1.35
CA MET A 145 -9.33 22.18 -1.16
C MET A 145 -9.56 20.99 -0.21
N PHE A 146 -8.75 19.95 -0.34
CA PHE A 146 -8.88 18.72 0.45
C PHE A 146 -7.97 18.70 1.71
N ASN A 147 -7.33 19.83 2.04
CA ASN A 147 -6.43 19.95 3.18
C ASN A 147 -5.37 18.85 3.22
N LEU A 148 -4.63 18.71 2.10
CA LEU A 148 -3.51 17.80 1.93
C LEU A 148 -2.19 18.57 2.06
N GLU A 149 -1.31 18.14 2.95
CA GLU A 149 -0.09 18.86 3.33
C GLU A 149 1.08 18.48 2.41
N PRO A 150 1.68 19.40 1.61
CA PRO A 150 2.73 19.05 0.67
C PRO A 150 4.09 18.81 1.32
N GLU A 151 4.84 17.83 0.80
CA GLU A 151 6.30 17.80 0.87
C GLU A 151 6.85 18.94 0.02
N ILE A 152 7.76 19.73 0.56
CA ILE A 152 8.47 20.78 -0.16
C ILE A 152 9.96 20.41 -0.23
N TYR A 153 10.44 20.21 -1.43
CA TYR A 153 11.79 19.69 -1.69
C TYR A 153 12.66 20.66 -2.52
N ALA A 154 12.08 21.78 -2.98
CA ALA A 154 12.77 22.81 -3.76
C ALA A 154 12.05 24.17 -3.57
N LEU A 155 12.79 25.26 -3.77
CA LEU A 155 12.28 26.62 -3.54
C LEU A 155 11.19 27.00 -4.55
N ASP A 156 11.32 26.62 -5.81
CA ASP A 156 10.34 26.89 -6.86
C ASP A 156 8.99 26.22 -6.56
N ILE A 157 8.99 25.01 -6.01
CA ILE A 157 7.77 24.32 -5.55
C ILE A 157 7.12 25.09 -4.37
N LEU A 158 7.95 25.60 -3.46
CA LEU A 158 7.46 26.39 -2.31
C LEU A 158 6.83 27.68 -2.78
N GLU A 159 7.48 28.40 -3.70
CA GLU A 159 6.99 29.66 -4.28
C GLU A 159 5.66 29.46 -5.03
N ASP A 160 5.60 28.45 -5.88
CA ASP A 160 4.40 28.13 -6.66
C ASP A 160 3.22 27.71 -5.75
N PHE A 161 3.48 26.91 -4.72
CA PHE A 161 2.45 26.55 -3.74
C PHE A 161 1.98 27.76 -2.93
N ASN A 162 2.90 28.64 -2.53
CA ASN A 162 2.57 29.89 -1.84
C ASN A 162 1.71 30.83 -2.72
N GLN A 163 1.99 30.92 -4.03
CA GLN A 163 1.16 31.65 -4.98
C GLN A 163 -0.26 31.06 -5.07
N ALA A 164 -0.39 29.73 -5.09
CA ALA A 164 -1.70 29.07 -5.08
C ALA A 164 -2.47 29.40 -3.79
N LEU A 165 -1.83 29.36 -2.60
CA LEU A 165 -2.45 29.74 -1.33
C LEU A 165 -2.90 31.19 -1.32
N ASN A 166 -2.07 32.11 -1.81
CA ASN A 166 -2.41 33.54 -1.89
C ASN A 166 -3.62 33.79 -2.79
N LYS A 167 -3.73 33.09 -3.92
CA LYS A 167 -4.89 33.12 -4.82
C LYS A 167 -6.19 32.71 -4.13
N HIS A 168 -6.11 31.72 -3.21
CA HIS A 168 -7.25 31.27 -2.40
C HIS A 168 -7.43 32.08 -1.11
N GLY A 169 -6.58 33.05 -0.80
CA GLY A 169 -6.64 33.86 0.42
C GLY A 169 -6.32 33.09 1.70
N ILE A 170 -5.66 31.93 1.58
CA ILE A 170 -5.34 31.04 2.69
C ILE A 170 -4.03 31.47 3.35
N LYS A 171 -4.02 31.43 4.68
CA LYS A 171 -2.84 31.76 5.50
C LYS A 171 -2.53 30.62 6.46
N ARG A 172 -1.24 30.44 6.76
CA ARG A 172 -0.74 29.44 7.71
C ARG A 172 -1.08 28.01 7.31
N PHE A 173 -0.90 27.66 6.03
CA PHE A 173 -1.02 26.28 5.57
C PHE A 173 0.22 25.46 5.96
N PRO A 174 0.06 24.24 6.49
CA PRO A 174 1.19 23.38 6.89
C PRO A 174 1.93 22.82 5.68
N VAL A 175 3.26 22.85 5.77
CA VAL A 175 4.15 22.22 4.77
C VAL A 175 5.23 21.39 5.46
N HIS A 176 5.75 20.39 4.78
CA HIS A 176 6.80 19.49 5.25
C HIS A 176 8.07 19.72 4.44
N ILE A 177 9.12 20.25 5.06
CA ILE A 177 10.38 20.55 4.37
C ILE A 177 11.24 19.29 4.30
N LYS A 178 11.63 18.93 3.09
CA LYS A 178 12.53 17.80 2.85
C LYS A 178 13.95 18.26 2.69
N LEU A 179 14.86 17.65 3.45
CA LEU A 179 16.29 17.86 3.36
C LEU A 179 16.97 16.69 2.63
N ASN A 180 17.95 17.00 1.81
CA ASN A 180 18.85 16.00 1.23
C ASN A 180 20.03 15.79 2.19
N THR A 181 20.09 14.62 2.79
CA THR A 181 21.22 14.27 3.67
C THR A 181 22.06 13.10 3.12
N GLY A 182 21.96 12.84 1.80
CA GLY A 182 22.78 11.82 1.14
C GLY A 182 22.03 10.81 0.29
N MET A 183 20.68 10.83 0.27
CA MET A 183 19.93 9.99 -0.68
C MET A 183 20.00 10.52 -2.12
N ASN A 184 20.26 11.81 -2.30
CA ASN A 184 20.47 12.47 -3.60
C ASN A 184 19.33 12.26 -4.61
N ARG A 185 18.09 12.26 -4.12
CA ARG A 185 16.88 12.13 -4.95
C ARG A 185 16.11 13.44 -5.05
N SER A 186 15.84 14.08 -3.92
CA SER A 186 15.15 15.37 -3.78
C SER A 186 15.37 15.92 -2.37
N GLY A 187 15.19 17.22 -2.19
CA GLY A 187 15.34 17.92 -0.90
C GLY A 187 16.35 19.05 -0.97
N PHE A 188 16.26 19.99 -0.03
CA PHE A 188 17.18 21.09 0.11
C PHE A 188 18.54 20.61 0.62
N ASP A 189 19.60 21.06 0.00
CA ASP A 189 20.95 20.89 0.50
C ASP A 189 21.27 21.95 1.59
N GLU A 190 22.37 21.75 2.34
CA GLU A 190 22.76 22.67 3.43
C GLU A 190 22.97 24.12 2.93
N GLN A 191 23.46 24.29 1.71
CA GLN A 191 23.65 25.60 1.06
C GLN A 191 22.35 26.33 0.69
N ASP A 192 21.22 25.62 0.61
CA ASP A 192 19.90 26.18 0.25
C ASP A 192 19.16 26.75 1.47
N ILE A 193 19.59 26.39 2.69
CA ILE A 193 18.94 26.79 3.94
C ILE A 193 18.80 28.31 4.07
N PRO A 194 19.82 29.16 3.79
CA PRO A 194 19.66 30.61 3.90
C PRO A 194 18.49 31.14 3.07
N GLN A 195 18.37 30.73 1.82
CA GLN A 195 17.32 31.17 0.91
C GLN A 195 15.93 30.64 1.34
N LEU A 196 15.87 29.40 1.83
CA LEU A 196 14.64 28.84 2.42
C LEU A 196 14.19 29.69 3.63
N LEU A 197 15.10 30.09 4.50
CA LEU A 197 14.78 30.91 5.68
C LEU A 197 14.31 32.32 5.30
N GLU A 198 14.95 32.96 4.33
CA GLU A 198 14.53 34.26 3.77
C GLU A 198 13.08 34.19 3.26
N PHE A 199 12.70 33.11 2.58
CA PHE A 199 11.33 32.92 2.13
C PHE A 199 10.35 32.92 3.32
N PHE A 200 10.61 32.15 4.38
CA PHE A 200 9.72 32.07 5.55
C PHE A 200 9.72 33.36 6.43
N GLU A 201 10.73 34.20 6.34
CA GLU A 201 10.75 35.53 6.97
C GLU A 201 9.82 36.51 6.24
N ALA A 202 9.74 36.43 4.90
CA ALA A 202 8.93 37.29 4.05
C ALA A 202 7.46 36.84 3.96
N GLU A 203 7.22 35.54 3.87
CA GLU A 203 5.91 34.95 3.57
C GLU A 203 5.21 34.38 4.81
N ARG A 204 3.87 34.50 4.85
CA ARG A 204 3.04 34.08 6.00
C ARG A 204 1.91 33.12 5.61
N SER A 205 1.81 32.76 4.32
CA SER A 205 0.77 31.84 3.84
C SER A 205 1.05 30.39 4.20
N VAL A 206 2.31 30.06 4.44
CA VAL A 206 2.77 28.72 4.84
C VAL A 206 3.45 28.77 6.22
N TYR A 207 3.47 27.61 6.90
CA TYR A 207 4.33 27.42 8.06
C TYR A 207 4.93 25.99 8.01
N ILE A 208 6.13 25.83 8.54
CA ILE A 208 6.80 24.54 8.58
C ILE A 208 6.19 23.69 9.69
N ARG A 209 5.46 22.65 9.30
CA ARG A 209 4.92 21.67 10.24
C ARG A 209 6.02 20.69 10.67
N SER A 210 6.79 20.20 9.72
CA SER A 210 7.90 19.30 9.99
C SER A 210 9.05 19.48 9.01
N ILE A 211 10.22 19.01 9.42
CA ILE A 211 11.41 18.87 8.59
C ILE A 211 11.80 17.40 8.59
N PHE A 212 12.13 16.87 7.43
CA PHE A 212 12.49 15.46 7.32
C PHE A 212 13.54 15.17 6.25
N SER A 213 14.13 13.99 6.36
CA SER A 213 14.97 13.38 5.34
C SER A 213 14.65 11.91 5.19
N HIS A 214 15.42 11.16 4.41
CA HIS A 214 15.22 9.74 4.19
C HIS A 214 16.55 9.00 4.19
N LEU A 215 16.61 7.93 4.99
CA LEU A 215 17.80 7.07 5.09
C LEU A 215 17.91 6.16 3.87
N ALA A 216 19.09 6.07 3.30
CA ALA A 216 19.33 5.30 2.08
C ALA A 216 19.69 3.83 2.34
N GLY A 217 20.23 3.49 3.52
CA GLY A 217 20.74 2.15 3.82
C GLY A 217 20.45 1.66 5.24
N SER A 218 19.36 2.15 5.87
CA SER A 218 19.02 1.82 7.26
C SER A 218 18.63 0.36 7.49
N ASP A 219 18.38 -0.41 6.45
CA ASP A 219 17.99 -1.83 6.49
C ASP A 219 19.19 -2.80 6.51
N GLU A 220 20.40 -2.35 6.16
CA GLU A 220 21.58 -3.18 6.10
C GLU A 220 22.71 -2.65 7.00
N ALA A 221 23.24 -3.49 7.89
CA ALA A 221 24.30 -3.10 8.85
C ALA A 221 25.60 -2.61 8.18
N LYS A 222 25.90 -3.07 6.97
CA LYS A 222 27.08 -2.60 6.23
C LYS A 222 27.06 -1.10 5.88
N HIS A 223 25.89 -0.46 6.00
CA HIS A 223 25.65 0.96 5.70
C HIS A 223 25.45 1.82 6.95
N ASP A 224 25.73 1.28 8.15
CA ASP A 224 25.47 2.00 9.40
C ASP A 224 26.26 3.30 9.53
N ASP A 225 27.53 3.30 9.15
CA ASP A 225 28.38 4.52 9.18
C ASP A 225 27.76 5.62 8.31
N PHE A 226 27.38 5.30 7.09
CA PHE A 226 26.72 6.25 6.19
C PHE A 226 25.34 6.69 6.73
N THR A 227 24.58 5.78 7.33
CA THR A 227 23.30 6.11 7.96
C THR A 227 23.48 7.11 9.10
N LEU A 228 24.51 6.95 9.92
CA LEU A 228 24.86 7.90 11.00
C LEU A 228 25.33 9.25 10.43
N GLU A 229 26.11 9.27 9.35
CA GLU A 229 26.48 10.50 8.65
C GLU A 229 25.24 11.28 8.17
N GLN A 230 24.27 10.58 7.57
CA GLN A 230 22.98 11.18 7.16
C GLN A 230 22.21 11.77 8.36
N ILE A 231 22.17 11.07 9.47
CA ILE A 231 21.47 11.52 10.69
C ILE A 231 22.16 12.75 11.28
N HIS A 232 23.48 12.75 11.43
CA HIS A 232 24.22 13.88 11.96
C HIS A 232 24.11 15.12 11.07
N LEU A 233 24.13 14.96 9.74
CA LEU A 233 23.86 16.07 8.84
C LEU A 233 22.44 16.61 9.02
N PHE A 234 21.46 15.72 9.15
CA PHE A 234 20.06 16.09 9.43
C PHE A 234 19.91 16.88 10.72
N GLU A 235 20.58 16.49 11.79
CA GLU A 235 20.58 17.21 13.07
C GLU A 235 21.09 18.64 12.90
N ARG A 236 22.26 18.81 12.30
CA ARG A 236 22.84 20.16 12.07
C ARG A 236 21.94 21.06 11.23
N MET A 237 21.39 20.53 10.12
CA MET A 237 20.51 21.30 9.24
C MET A 237 19.21 21.69 9.95
N THR A 238 18.61 20.76 10.70
CA THR A 238 17.35 21.03 11.42
C THR A 238 17.53 21.98 12.59
N GLU A 239 18.64 21.92 13.31
CA GLU A 239 18.98 22.86 14.37
C GLU A 239 19.16 24.30 13.83
N CYS A 240 19.84 24.44 12.70
CA CYS A 240 19.97 25.72 12.00
C CYS A 240 18.60 26.31 11.65
N ILE A 241 17.71 25.52 11.06
CA ILE A 241 16.35 25.97 10.71
C ILE A 241 15.55 26.26 11.96
N GLN A 242 15.50 25.36 12.95
CA GLN A 242 14.72 25.54 14.18
C GLN A 242 15.10 26.82 14.95
N SER A 243 16.37 27.20 14.90
CA SER A 243 16.87 28.42 15.62
C SER A 243 16.22 29.71 15.14
N ARG A 244 15.61 29.74 13.95
CA ARG A 244 14.93 30.91 13.38
C ARG A 244 13.46 30.99 13.70
N PHE A 245 12.88 29.96 14.34
CA PHE A 245 11.45 29.87 14.63
C PHE A 245 11.21 29.75 16.12
N ASN A 246 10.18 30.48 16.62
CA ASN A 246 9.76 30.49 18.01
C ASN A 246 8.71 29.41 18.35
N TYR A 247 8.42 28.50 17.43
CA TYR A 247 7.54 27.36 17.61
C TYR A 247 8.28 26.07 17.28
N LYS A 248 7.82 24.95 17.85
CA LYS A 248 8.42 23.64 17.62
C LYS A 248 8.07 23.13 16.24
N ILE A 249 9.09 22.79 15.47
CA ILE A 249 8.99 22.11 14.18
C ILE A 249 9.31 20.64 14.42
N TRP A 250 8.44 19.74 13.98
CA TRP A 250 8.69 18.32 14.13
C TRP A 250 9.81 17.84 13.22
N ARG A 251 10.67 16.98 13.73
CA ARG A 251 11.78 16.36 12.98
C ARG A 251 11.53 14.90 12.80
N HIS A 252 11.78 14.37 11.60
CA HIS A 252 11.69 12.94 11.35
C HIS A 252 12.61 12.49 10.19
N ILE A 253 13.29 11.35 10.38
CA ILE A 253 14.18 10.77 9.37
C ILE A 253 13.95 9.28 9.20
N LEU A 254 13.53 8.56 10.24
CA LEU A 254 13.47 7.12 10.26
C LEU A 254 12.29 6.55 9.45
N ASN A 255 12.59 5.52 8.65
CA ASN A 255 11.66 4.60 8.03
C ASN A 255 11.46 3.36 8.95
N SER A 256 10.74 2.31 8.50
CA SER A 256 10.50 1.10 9.32
C SER A 256 11.78 0.49 9.87
N ALA A 257 12.80 0.29 9.03
CA ALA A 257 14.08 -0.27 9.45
C ALA A 257 14.81 0.66 10.44
N GLY A 258 14.77 1.96 10.19
CA GLY A 258 15.38 2.96 11.08
C GLY A 258 14.73 2.97 12.46
N ILE A 259 13.40 2.79 12.56
CA ILE A 259 12.69 2.72 13.85
C ILE A 259 13.23 1.56 14.70
N GLU A 260 13.46 0.40 14.11
CA GLU A 260 13.97 -0.77 14.82
C GLU A 260 15.46 -0.65 15.17
N ARG A 261 16.28 -0.10 14.26
CA ARG A 261 17.75 -0.16 14.37
C ARG A 261 18.41 1.05 15.01
N PHE A 262 17.73 2.21 14.98
CA PHE A 262 18.29 3.48 15.46
C PHE A 262 17.37 4.17 16.46
N PRO A 263 16.98 3.53 17.60
CA PRO A 263 15.97 4.05 18.52
C PRO A 263 16.33 5.40 19.13
N GLN A 264 17.62 5.74 19.24
CA GLN A 264 18.08 7.03 19.76
C GLN A 264 17.77 8.24 18.85
N TYR A 265 17.31 8.00 17.60
CA TYR A 265 17.04 9.04 16.60
C TYR A 265 15.57 9.09 16.15
N HIS A 266 14.63 8.67 16.98
CA HIS A 266 13.20 8.76 16.67
C HIS A 266 12.70 10.18 16.48
N PHE A 267 13.36 11.17 17.10
CA PHE A 267 12.98 12.58 17.09
C PHE A 267 11.51 12.79 17.50
N ASP A 268 10.75 13.58 16.72
CA ASP A 268 9.36 13.91 17.05
C ASP A 268 8.34 13.02 16.35
N LEU A 269 8.71 12.44 15.21
CA LEU A 269 7.83 11.62 14.36
C LEU A 269 8.64 10.51 13.69
N VAL A 270 8.06 9.32 13.56
CA VAL A 270 8.63 8.21 12.79
C VAL A 270 7.70 7.82 11.65
N ARG A 271 8.25 7.26 10.55
CA ARG A 271 7.46 6.87 9.37
C ARG A 271 7.41 5.37 9.19
N LEU A 272 6.32 4.77 9.59
CA LEU A 272 6.05 3.34 9.44
C LEU A 272 5.56 3.05 8.01
N GLY A 273 6.25 2.19 7.31
CA GLY A 273 5.90 1.73 5.97
C GLY A 273 5.79 0.21 5.94
N ILE A 274 6.79 -0.45 5.35
CA ILE A 274 6.77 -1.90 5.11
C ILE A 274 6.70 -2.75 6.40
N GLY A 275 7.17 -2.22 7.53
CA GLY A 275 7.05 -2.86 8.83
C GLY A 275 5.59 -3.13 9.22
N LEU A 276 4.65 -2.26 8.81
CA LEU A 276 3.23 -2.47 9.02
C LEU A 276 2.73 -3.76 8.32
N HIS A 277 3.34 -4.12 7.19
CA HIS A 277 3.02 -5.31 6.40
C HIS A 277 3.76 -6.58 6.85
N GLY A 278 4.44 -6.52 7.99
CA GLY A 278 5.08 -7.69 8.60
C GLY A 278 6.52 -7.95 8.16
N ILE A 279 7.21 -6.94 7.62
CA ILE A 279 8.61 -7.07 7.16
C ILE A 279 9.51 -6.25 8.09
N SER A 280 10.37 -6.95 8.82
CA SER A 280 11.32 -6.40 9.80
C SER A 280 12.75 -6.42 9.26
N ALA A 281 13.54 -5.41 9.61
CA ALA A 281 14.98 -5.36 9.37
C ALA A 281 15.81 -6.07 10.46
N THR A 282 15.20 -6.36 11.62
CA THR A 282 15.88 -6.95 12.80
C THR A 282 15.38 -8.35 13.13
N ASN A 283 14.60 -8.97 12.26
CA ASN A 283 13.90 -10.24 12.52
C ASN A 283 12.94 -10.16 13.73
N ALA A 284 12.37 -8.99 14.00
CA ALA A 284 11.30 -8.86 14.98
C ALA A 284 10.13 -9.80 14.65
N GLN A 285 9.41 -10.25 15.66
CA GLN A 285 8.24 -11.14 15.49
C GLN A 285 7.04 -10.34 14.99
N LEU A 286 7.13 -9.84 13.75
CA LEU A 286 6.01 -9.26 13.05
C LEU A 286 5.15 -10.35 12.42
N GLN A 287 3.86 -10.07 12.25
CA GLN A 287 2.92 -10.98 11.60
C GLN A 287 2.78 -10.64 10.12
N ALA A 288 2.76 -11.66 9.27
CA ALA A 288 2.46 -11.50 7.85
C ALA A 288 1.02 -11.01 7.68
N VAL A 289 0.84 -9.88 7.00
CA VAL A 289 -0.47 -9.24 6.81
C VAL A 289 -1.17 -9.75 5.58
N SER A 290 -0.45 -10.05 4.50
CA SER A 290 -1.04 -10.38 3.21
C SER A 290 -0.77 -11.83 2.82
N SER A 291 -1.81 -12.51 2.31
CA SER A 291 -1.71 -13.84 1.72
C SER A 291 -2.35 -13.85 0.34
N PHE A 292 -1.57 -14.21 -0.68
CA PHE A 292 -2.04 -14.31 -2.06
C PHE A 292 -2.44 -15.74 -2.35
N LYS A 293 -3.71 -15.97 -2.59
CA LYS A 293 -4.32 -17.31 -2.68
C LYS A 293 -5.13 -17.49 -3.95
N THR A 294 -5.21 -18.74 -4.38
CA THR A 294 -6.06 -19.19 -5.47
C THR A 294 -6.51 -20.64 -5.20
N TYR A 295 -6.98 -21.36 -6.21
CA TYR A 295 -7.42 -22.75 -6.09
C TYR A 295 -7.05 -23.56 -7.33
N ILE A 296 -7.07 -24.88 -7.23
CA ILE A 296 -6.88 -25.77 -8.38
C ILE A 296 -8.15 -25.78 -9.23
N SER A 297 -8.07 -25.30 -10.48
CA SER A 297 -9.19 -25.28 -11.42
C SER A 297 -9.37 -26.57 -12.20
N SER A 298 -8.26 -27.25 -12.52
CA SER A 298 -8.27 -28.55 -13.20
C SER A 298 -6.98 -29.32 -12.98
N ILE A 299 -7.04 -30.64 -13.17
CA ILE A 299 -5.88 -31.53 -13.04
C ILE A 299 -5.79 -32.40 -14.30
N ARG A 300 -4.57 -32.60 -14.79
CA ARG A 300 -4.27 -33.51 -15.91
C ARG A 300 -3.20 -34.52 -15.51
N ASN A 301 -3.41 -35.78 -15.88
CA ASN A 301 -2.36 -36.80 -15.86
C ASN A 301 -1.56 -36.69 -17.15
N VAL A 302 -0.28 -36.40 -17.03
CA VAL A 302 0.61 -36.19 -18.18
C VAL A 302 1.67 -37.29 -18.19
N PRO A 303 1.80 -38.04 -19.29
CA PRO A 303 2.84 -39.07 -19.43
C PRO A 303 4.25 -38.48 -19.34
N GLU A 304 5.24 -39.31 -19.06
CA GLU A 304 6.65 -38.95 -19.13
C GLU A 304 7.06 -38.40 -20.51
N GLY A 305 7.99 -37.46 -20.55
CA GLY A 305 8.54 -36.88 -21.78
C GLY A 305 7.65 -35.85 -22.47
N GLN A 306 6.49 -35.52 -21.91
CA GLN A 306 5.59 -34.49 -22.46
C GLN A 306 5.98 -33.09 -22.02
N SER A 307 5.86 -32.15 -22.95
CA SER A 307 6.13 -30.74 -22.67
C SER A 307 4.95 -30.03 -22.00
N ILE A 308 5.23 -29.07 -21.09
CA ILE A 308 4.23 -28.29 -20.37
C ILE A 308 4.33 -26.81 -20.77
N GLY A 309 3.19 -26.24 -21.16
CA GLY A 309 2.99 -24.81 -21.39
C GLY A 309 3.67 -24.23 -22.62
N TYR A 310 3.64 -22.92 -22.72
CA TYR A 310 4.18 -22.15 -23.84
C TYR A 310 5.69 -22.33 -24.01
N GLY A 311 6.12 -22.42 -25.27
CA GLY A 311 7.54 -22.52 -25.63
C GLY A 311 8.17 -23.87 -25.31
N ARG A 312 7.40 -24.83 -24.79
CA ARG A 312 7.85 -26.20 -24.51
C ARG A 312 9.16 -26.27 -23.70
N LYS A 313 9.33 -25.38 -22.73
CA LYS A 313 10.60 -25.25 -21.94
C LYS A 313 10.69 -26.24 -20.78
N SER A 314 9.56 -26.78 -20.32
CA SER A 314 9.51 -27.77 -19.24
C SER A 314 8.96 -29.09 -19.77
N TYR A 315 9.52 -30.19 -19.28
CA TYR A 315 9.08 -31.54 -19.61
C TYR A 315 8.86 -32.38 -18.36
N THR A 316 7.94 -33.31 -18.42
CA THR A 316 7.74 -34.32 -17.38
C THR A 316 8.84 -35.36 -17.45
N THR A 317 9.44 -35.70 -16.30
CA THR A 317 10.50 -36.71 -16.17
C THR A 317 9.95 -38.06 -15.68
N ARG A 318 8.65 -38.13 -15.41
CA ARG A 318 7.88 -39.30 -14.98
C ARG A 318 6.40 -39.04 -15.26
N PRO A 319 5.52 -40.06 -15.22
CA PRO A 319 4.08 -39.81 -15.21
C PRO A 319 3.72 -38.82 -14.09
N SER A 320 3.11 -37.70 -14.45
CA SER A 320 2.94 -36.54 -13.56
C SER A 320 1.50 -36.07 -13.50
N ARG A 321 1.09 -35.57 -12.34
CA ARG A 321 -0.19 -34.88 -12.11
C ARG A 321 0.07 -33.38 -12.17
N ILE A 322 -0.42 -32.73 -13.21
CA ILE A 322 -0.25 -31.29 -13.43
C ILE A 322 -1.57 -30.57 -13.15
N ALA A 323 -1.57 -29.69 -12.18
CA ALA A 323 -2.72 -28.85 -11.88
C ALA A 323 -2.60 -27.49 -12.56
N VAL A 324 -3.74 -26.92 -12.96
CA VAL A 324 -3.89 -25.56 -13.45
C VAL A 324 -4.49 -24.72 -12.34
N ILE A 325 -3.90 -23.56 -12.08
CA ILE A 325 -4.42 -22.55 -11.15
C ILE A 325 -4.73 -21.26 -11.91
N PRO A 326 -5.89 -20.58 -11.61
CA PRO A 326 -6.35 -19.40 -12.34
C PRO A 326 -5.68 -18.11 -11.82
N VAL A 327 -4.35 -18.09 -11.91
CA VAL A 327 -3.51 -16.92 -11.60
C VAL A 327 -2.35 -16.86 -12.58
N GLY A 328 -2.08 -15.66 -13.09
CA GLY A 328 -1.01 -15.43 -14.02
C GLY A 328 -0.31 -14.08 -13.81
N TYR A 329 0.52 -13.68 -14.80
CA TYR A 329 1.28 -12.44 -14.65
C TYR A 329 0.40 -11.19 -14.68
N ALA A 330 -0.80 -11.25 -15.24
CA ALA A 330 -1.76 -10.13 -15.19
C ALA A 330 -2.42 -9.98 -13.81
N ASP A 331 -2.28 -10.97 -12.93
CA ASP A 331 -2.70 -10.89 -11.52
C ASP A 331 -1.58 -10.41 -10.58
N GLY A 332 -0.34 -10.40 -11.07
CA GLY A 332 0.85 -10.05 -10.30
C GLY A 332 1.79 -11.24 -10.03
N LEU A 333 1.49 -12.45 -10.53
CA LEU A 333 2.41 -13.57 -10.42
C LEU A 333 3.57 -13.41 -11.41
N ASN A 334 4.75 -13.07 -10.91
CA ASN A 334 5.90 -12.73 -11.75
C ASN A 334 6.32 -13.92 -12.62
N ARG A 335 6.49 -13.67 -13.93
CA ARG A 335 6.80 -14.68 -14.93
C ARG A 335 8.20 -15.32 -14.76
N HIS A 336 9.13 -14.69 -14.05
CA HIS A 336 10.42 -15.28 -13.73
C HIS A 336 10.34 -16.46 -12.75
N LEU A 337 9.23 -16.63 -12.06
CA LEU A 337 8.97 -17.82 -11.23
C LEU A 337 8.64 -19.08 -12.05
N SER A 338 8.60 -19.00 -13.38
CA SER A 338 8.36 -20.11 -14.31
C SER A 338 9.41 -21.22 -14.21
N ASN A 339 9.07 -22.39 -14.74
CA ASN A 339 10.02 -23.49 -15.00
C ASN A 339 10.77 -23.97 -13.74
N ARG A 340 10.04 -24.20 -12.66
CA ARG A 340 10.52 -24.71 -11.35
C ARG A 340 11.37 -23.73 -10.55
N VAL A 341 11.39 -22.44 -10.91
CA VAL A 341 12.03 -21.40 -10.08
C VAL A 341 11.17 -21.14 -8.86
N GLY A 342 9.89 -20.82 -9.05
CA GLY A 342 8.95 -20.59 -7.96
C GLY A 342 8.23 -21.85 -7.49
N ASN A 343 7.77 -21.79 -6.25
CA ASN A 343 6.90 -22.79 -5.64
C ASN A 343 5.60 -22.14 -5.17
N VAL A 344 4.57 -22.98 -5.01
CA VAL A 344 3.32 -22.64 -4.32
C VAL A 344 3.06 -23.69 -3.24
N PHE A 345 2.20 -23.37 -2.28
CA PHE A 345 1.87 -24.29 -1.19
C PHE A 345 0.44 -24.84 -1.37
N VAL A 346 0.30 -26.16 -1.30
CA VAL A 346 -0.97 -26.87 -1.40
C VAL A 346 -0.95 -28.15 -0.58
N LYS A 347 -2.02 -28.44 0.17
CA LYS A 347 -2.14 -29.68 0.97
C LYS A 347 -0.90 -30.00 1.81
N GLY A 348 -0.36 -28.99 2.52
CA GLY A 348 0.78 -29.20 3.42
C GLY A 348 2.14 -29.32 2.73
N LYS A 349 2.23 -29.12 1.40
CA LYS A 349 3.47 -29.27 0.64
C LYS A 349 3.73 -28.07 -0.26
N ARG A 350 5.02 -27.75 -0.41
CA ARG A 350 5.49 -26.86 -1.48
C ARG A 350 5.64 -27.64 -2.77
N VAL A 351 5.02 -27.15 -3.84
CA VAL A 351 5.07 -27.76 -5.17
C VAL A 351 5.55 -26.74 -6.20
N PRO A 352 6.36 -27.16 -7.19
CA PRO A 352 6.95 -26.24 -8.13
C PRO A 352 5.96 -25.76 -9.19
N ILE A 353 6.12 -24.52 -9.63
CA ILE A 353 5.50 -23.99 -10.84
C ILE A 353 6.20 -24.64 -12.05
N ILE A 354 5.46 -25.30 -12.92
CA ILE A 354 6.01 -25.98 -14.11
C ILE A 354 5.54 -25.32 -15.40
N GLY A 355 6.43 -25.21 -16.39
CA GLY A 355 6.17 -24.47 -17.62
C GLY A 355 6.20 -22.96 -17.42
N ASN A 356 5.92 -22.21 -18.48
CA ASN A 356 5.84 -20.77 -18.43
C ASN A 356 4.52 -20.32 -17.80
N ILE A 357 4.57 -19.37 -16.86
CA ILE A 357 3.39 -18.67 -16.36
C ILE A 357 2.73 -17.91 -17.51
N CYS A 358 1.41 -18.11 -17.67
CA CYS A 358 0.59 -17.45 -18.69
C CYS A 358 0.02 -16.14 -18.16
N MET A 359 -0.79 -15.45 -18.96
CA MET A 359 -1.43 -14.19 -18.57
C MET A 359 -2.38 -14.39 -17.38
N ASP A 360 -3.23 -15.41 -17.42
CA ASP A 360 -4.34 -15.62 -16.51
C ASP A 360 -4.29 -16.96 -15.77
N THR A 361 -3.30 -17.81 -16.06
CA THR A 361 -3.18 -19.15 -15.48
C THR A 361 -1.72 -19.55 -15.35
N CYS A 362 -1.43 -20.48 -14.44
CA CYS A 362 -0.17 -21.20 -14.45
C CYS A 362 -0.37 -22.67 -14.08
N MET A 363 0.65 -23.47 -14.30
CA MET A 363 0.65 -24.91 -14.02
C MET A 363 1.59 -25.22 -12.87
N ILE A 364 1.18 -26.14 -12.01
CA ILE A 364 1.95 -26.62 -10.86
C ILE A 364 2.04 -28.15 -10.88
N ASP A 365 3.17 -28.69 -10.46
CA ASP A 365 3.40 -30.13 -10.40
C ASP A 365 2.97 -30.67 -9.03
N ILE A 366 1.80 -31.30 -8.99
CA ILE A 366 1.19 -31.86 -7.76
C ILE A 366 1.37 -33.39 -7.66
N THR A 367 2.30 -33.97 -8.41
CA THR A 367 2.48 -35.42 -8.51
C THR A 367 2.61 -36.13 -7.16
N ASP A 368 3.32 -35.48 -6.22
CA ASP A 368 3.60 -36.05 -4.89
C ASP A 368 2.61 -35.55 -3.81
N THR A 369 1.42 -35.12 -4.22
CA THR A 369 0.35 -34.66 -3.31
C THR A 369 -0.94 -35.41 -3.57
N ASP A 370 -1.86 -35.35 -2.62
CA ASP A 370 -3.24 -35.82 -2.73
C ASP A 370 -4.21 -34.69 -3.16
N ALA A 371 -3.67 -33.56 -3.64
CA ALA A 371 -4.45 -32.41 -4.04
C ALA A 371 -5.47 -32.71 -5.13
N THR A 372 -6.64 -32.08 -5.03
CA THR A 372 -7.79 -32.24 -5.91
C THR A 372 -8.26 -30.90 -6.46
N THR A 373 -9.12 -30.91 -7.47
CA THR A 373 -9.78 -29.69 -7.97
C THR A 373 -10.57 -29.03 -6.86
N GLY A 374 -10.43 -27.71 -6.72
CA GLY A 374 -11.04 -26.89 -5.67
C GLY A 374 -10.17 -26.69 -4.43
N ASP A 375 -9.05 -27.42 -4.29
CA ASP A 375 -8.14 -27.20 -3.17
C ASP A 375 -7.46 -25.83 -3.26
N GLU A 376 -7.33 -25.16 -2.11
CA GLU A 376 -6.65 -23.87 -1.97
C GLU A 376 -5.15 -24.00 -2.26
N VAL A 377 -4.62 -23.00 -2.93
CA VAL A 377 -3.20 -22.85 -3.25
C VAL A 377 -2.73 -21.48 -2.75
N GLU A 378 -1.75 -21.47 -1.85
CA GLU A 378 -1.08 -20.25 -1.40
C GLU A 378 0.13 -19.97 -2.32
N ILE A 379 0.17 -18.77 -2.88
CA ILE A 379 1.28 -18.28 -3.70
C ILE A 379 2.34 -17.66 -2.81
N PHE A 380 1.91 -16.76 -1.93
CA PHE A 380 2.69 -16.29 -0.79
C PHE A 380 1.76 -16.02 0.42
N GLY A 381 2.30 -16.08 1.60
CA GLY A 381 1.56 -15.90 2.85
C GLY A 381 2.30 -16.53 4.03
N LYS A 382 1.59 -17.34 4.78
CA LYS A 382 2.13 -17.99 5.98
C LYS A 382 3.21 -19.04 5.68
N HIS A 383 3.06 -19.81 4.58
CA HIS A 383 3.94 -20.94 4.27
C HIS A 383 5.03 -20.59 3.27
N ILE A 384 4.82 -19.55 2.48
CA ILE A 384 5.79 -18.99 1.55
C ILE A 384 5.86 -17.47 1.83
N PRO A 385 6.84 -17.02 2.64
CA PRO A 385 6.99 -15.61 2.93
C PRO A 385 7.21 -14.78 1.65
N VAL A 386 6.62 -13.59 1.59
CA VAL A 386 6.83 -12.68 0.44
C VAL A 386 8.30 -12.28 0.26
N THR A 387 9.08 -12.29 1.33
CA THR A 387 10.53 -12.06 1.32
C THR A 387 11.28 -13.14 0.54
N GLU A 388 10.88 -14.41 0.69
CA GLU A 388 11.45 -15.53 -0.08
C GLU A 388 11.20 -15.37 -1.59
N LEU A 389 9.98 -14.95 -1.97
CA LEU A 389 9.69 -14.64 -3.37
C LEU A 389 10.52 -13.49 -3.91
N ALA A 390 10.72 -12.44 -3.11
CA ALA A 390 11.54 -11.30 -3.47
C ALA A 390 13.01 -11.72 -3.70
N GLU A 391 13.57 -12.54 -2.82
CA GLU A 391 14.92 -13.10 -2.97
C GLU A 391 15.06 -13.93 -4.25
N GLN A 392 14.10 -14.83 -4.54
CA GLN A 392 14.09 -15.66 -5.76
C GLN A 392 14.04 -14.82 -7.04
N LEU A 393 13.41 -13.65 -6.98
CA LEU A 393 13.26 -12.72 -8.10
C LEU A 393 14.37 -11.67 -8.18
N GLY A 394 15.26 -11.60 -7.18
CA GLY A 394 16.31 -10.58 -7.10
C GLY A 394 15.74 -9.17 -6.90
N THR A 395 14.64 -9.06 -6.17
CA THR A 395 13.95 -7.79 -5.88
C THR A 395 13.59 -7.65 -4.41
N ILE A 396 12.71 -6.72 -4.07
CA ILE A 396 12.28 -6.39 -2.72
C ILE A 396 10.78 -6.69 -2.51
N PRO A 397 10.35 -7.01 -1.28
CA PRO A 397 8.95 -7.31 -0.96
C PRO A 397 7.96 -6.22 -1.39
N TYR A 398 8.39 -4.95 -1.39
CA TYR A 398 7.58 -3.82 -1.86
C TYR A 398 7.07 -4.02 -3.29
N GLU A 399 7.94 -4.46 -4.21
CA GLU A 399 7.58 -4.68 -5.60
C GLU A 399 6.59 -5.82 -5.75
N ILE A 400 6.77 -6.91 -4.99
CA ILE A 400 5.83 -8.03 -5.00
C ILE A 400 4.44 -7.58 -4.55
N LEU A 401 4.34 -6.91 -3.41
CA LEU A 401 3.07 -6.48 -2.83
C LEU A 401 2.35 -5.47 -3.72
N THR A 402 3.07 -4.43 -4.20
CA THR A 402 2.50 -3.39 -5.06
C THR A 402 2.19 -3.90 -6.47
N GLY A 403 2.82 -4.99 -6.89
CA GLY A 403 2.59 -5.65 -8.18
C GLY A 403 1.28 -6.45 -8.28
N ILE A 404 0.58 -6.69 -7.16
CA ILE A 404 -0.71 -7.40 -7.19
C ILE A 404 -1.76 -6.53 -7.86
N SER A 405 -2.25 -7.01 -9.00
CA SER A 405 -3.21 -6.30 -9.86
C SER A 405 -4.50 -5.92 -9.13
N PHE A 406 -5.10 -4.79 -9.50
CA PHE A 406 -6.41 -4.37 -9.01
C PHE A 406 -7.56 -5.34 -9.35
N ARG A 407 -7.40 -6.21 -10.36
CA ARG A 407 -8.39 -7.24 -10.68
C ARG A 407 -8.44 -8.37 -9.64
N VAL A 408 -7.40 -8.56 -8.83
CA VAL A 408 -7.38 -9.48 -7.70
C VAL A 408 -8.19 -8.85 -6.57
N LYS A 409 -9.19 -9.57 -6.09
CA LYS A 409 -10.04 -9.10 -5.00
C LYS A 409 -9.25 -9.08 -3.68
N ARG A 410 -9.30 -7.95 -2.94
CA ARG A 410 -8.84 -7.88 -1.55
C ARG A 410 -9.96 -8.35 -0.63
N VAL A 411 -9.60 -9.23 0.28
CA VAL A 411 -10.52 -9.76 1.30
C VAL A 411 -9.94 -9.45 2.66
N TYR A 412 -10.59 -8.57 3.37
CA TYR A 412 -10.16 -8.16 4.72
C TYR A 412 -10.84 -9.04 5.74
N TYR A 413 -10.08 -9.51 6.71
CA TYR A 413 -10.64 -10.24 7.84
C TYR A 413 -10.07 -9.73 9.15
N LYS A 414 -10.83 -9.96 10.19
CA LYS A 414 -10.51 -9.65 11.58
C LYS A 414 -11.04 -10.82 12.40
N GLU A 415 -10.14 -11.47 13.16
CA GLU A 415 -10.49 -12.60 14.05
C GLU A 415 -11.13 -12.14 15.38
#